data_2d316e4e80a5a212288ee2d2512a023c
#
_entry.id   2d316e4e80a5a212288ee2d2512a023c
#
_cell.length_a   1.000
_cell.length_b   1.000
_cell.length_c   1.000
_cell.angle_alpha   90.00
_cell.angle_beta   90.00
_cell.angle_gamma   90.00
#
_symmetry.space_group_name_H-M   'P 1'
#
loop_
_entity.id
_entity.type
_entity.pdbx_description
1 polymer ?
#
loop_
_entity_poly.entity_id
_entity_poly.type
_entity_poly.pdbx_seq_one_letter_code
_entity_poly.pdbx_strand_id
1 'polypeptide(L)'
;MKKIISFLLSICMILSLTLTSCAAEETQTENNTTIILKIGSPTMTVNGNDMPIDEQGTVPVIVNGRTLLPVRAVVEQTGGTVDWNGETQEVTLIYGEDEIKLTIGSTEALLNGEKKTLDVAPTVTNGRTMLPIRFIAESFKFKVEWNESERSVTITNTKTAVENPAKQLEEMKEPTSKSIVVYFSATGNTKALAEKIAEESGSDVFEIVPEEPYTSADLNYNSDCRANDEQNDANARPAISSTLENLEDYDVIFIGYPIWWGTMPKIINTFLATYDLSDKTIMPFCTSGGSGISTSVSAIKNACPNADVKTGFRGSSGTTSTQIRTWLTDNNFSNAIIRK
;
A
#
# COMPACT_ATOMS: atom_id res chain seq x y z
N MET A 1 -16.66 36.31 -80.15
CA MET A 1 -17.23 37.67 -80.12
C MET A 1 -17.73 37.97 -78.71
N LYS A 2 -17.20 39.05 -78.14
CA LYS A 2 -17.73 39.90 -77.05
C LYS A 2 -18.01 39.19 -75.71
N LYS A 3 -17.13 39.37 -74.73
CA LYS A 3 -17.13 40.42 -73.71
C LYS A 3 -18.39 40.44 -72.87
N ILE A 4 -18.31 40.21 -71.54
CA ILE A 4 -18.48 41.31 -70.59
C ILE A 4 -17.97 40.83 -69.21
N ILE A 5 -17.08 41.64 -68.69
CA ILE A 5 -16.57 41.66 -67.30
C ILE A 5 -17.70 42.17 -66.43
N SER A 6 -18.02 41.54 -65.35
CA SER A 6 -18.77 42.18 -64.26
C SER A 6 -18.05 41.96 -62.95
N PHE A 7 -17.61 43.06 -62.41
CA PHE A 7 -16.99 43.35 -61.14
C PHE A 7 -18.09 43.30 -60.07
N LEU A 8 -18.00 42.43 -59.12
CA LEU A 8 -18.83 42.51 -57.91
C LEU A 8 -17.95 42.37 -56.68
N LEU A 9 -17.74 43.53 -56.09
CA LEU A 9 -17.25 43.75 -54.75
C LEU A 9 -18.16 42.99 -53.76
N SER A 10 -17.67 42.00 -53.04
CA SER A 10 -18.40 41.42 -51.96
C SER A 10 -17.68 41.75 -50.65
N ILE A 11 -18.43 42.48 -49.88
CA ILE A 11 -18.14 42.93 -48.53
C ILE A 11 -17.84 41.72 -47.63
N CYS A 12 -16.61 41.59 -47.12
CA CYS A 12 -16.27 40.73 -46.05
C CYS A 12 -16.87 41.26 -44.73
N MET A 13 -18.03 40.73 -44.37
CA MET A 13 -18.61 40.92 -43.06
C MET A 13 -17.93 39.93 -42.12
N ILE A 14 -16.96 40.49 -41.32
CA ILE A 14 -16.29 39.76 -40.26
C ILE A 14 -17.30 39.50 -39.13
N LEU A 15 -17.87 38.31 -39.13
CA LEU A 15 -18.66 37.83 -38.01
C LEU A 15 -17.71 37.29 -36.97
N SER A 16 -17.38 38.11 -36.00
CA SER A 16 -16.64 37.73 -34.80
C SER A 16 -17.51 36.79 -33.97
N LEU A 17 -17.33 35.46 -34.16
CA LEU A 17 -17.80 34.46 -33.22
C LEU A 17 -16.91 34.58 -31.97
N THR A 18 -17.42 35.20 -30.94
CA THR A 18 -16.87 35.04 -29.58
C THR A 18 -17.17 33.61 -29.15
N LEU A 19 -16.20 32.72 -29.29
CA LEU A 19 -16.17 31.47 -28.56
C LEU A 19 -15.99 31.83 -27.08
N THR A 20 -17.12 31.85 -26.37
CA THR A 20 -17.10 31.77 -24.92
C THR A 20 -16.57 30.37 -24.58
N SER A 21 -15.26 30.28 -24.35
CA SER A 21 -14.65 29.12 -23.74
C SER A 21 -15.24 28.99 -22.35
N CYS A 22 -16.23 28.12 -22.23
CA CYS A 22 -16.65 27.59 -20.95
C CYS A 22 -15.48 26.73 -20.50
N ALA A 23 -14.56 27.30 -19.71
CA ALA A 23 -13.60 26.53 -18.97
C ALA A 23 -14.45 25.68 -18.01
N ALA A 24 -14.65 24.42 -18.38
CA ALA A 24 -14.98 23.43 -17.37
C ALA A 24 -13.82 23.47 -16.37
N GLU A 25 -14.06 23.92 -15.16
CA GLU A 25 -13.22 23.63 -14.03
C GLU A 25 -13.14 22.11 -13.98
N GLU A 26 -12.04 21.54 -14.50
CA GLU A 26 -11.62 20.22 -14.14
C GLU A 26 -11.35 20.27 -12.63
N THR A 27 -12.34 19.86 -11.86
CA THR A 27 -12.13 19.49 -10.46
C THR A 27 -11.11 18.37 -10.49
N GLN A 28 -9.85 18.70 -10.26
CA GLN A 28 -8.83 17.73 -9.94
C GLN A 28 -9.35 16.97 -8.73
N THR A 29 -9.77 15.74 -8.93
CA THR A 29 -10.06 14.81 -7.86
C THR A 29 -8.73 14.52 -7.19
N GLU A 30 -8.40 15.32 -6.16
CA GLU A 30 -7.39 14.94 -5.19
C GLU A 30 -7.75 13.54 -4.71
N ASN A 31 -6.84 12.59 -4.81
CA ASN A 31 -7.02 11.22 -4.31
C ASN A 31 -6.95 11.22 -2.77
N ASN A 32 -7.86 11.96 -2.15
CA ASN A 32 -7.98 12.07 -0.72
C ASN A 32 -8.81 10.90 -0.20
N THR A 33 -8.23 10.08 0.68
CA THR A 33 -9.02 9.09 1.39
C THR A 33 -9.71 9.75 2.57
N THR A 34 -11.04 9.71 2.58
CA THR A 34 -11.85 10.20 3.69
C THR A 34 -12.48 9.02 4.42
N ILE A 35 -12.22 8.92 5.72
CA ILE A 35 -12.75 7.88 6.60
C ILE A 35 -13.60 8.54 7.68
N ILE A 36 -14.83 8.07 7.84
CA ILE A 36 -15.73 8.53 8.91
C ILE A 36 -16.01 7.35 9.84
N LEU A 37 -15.74 7.55 11.13
CA LEU A 37 -16.02 6.57 12.18
C LEU A 37 -16.93 7.22 13.24
N LYS A 38 -18.01 6.52 13.58
CA LYS A 38 -18.96 6.97 14.60
C LYS A 38 -18.72 6.22 15.90
N ILE A 39 -18.74 6.94 17.03
CA ILE A 39 -18.61 6.33 18.36
C ILE A 39 -19.70 5.28 18.58
N GLY A 40 -19.26 4.05 18.92
CA GLY A 40 -20.16 2.92 19.19
C GLY A 40 -20.71 2.23 17.93
N SER A 41 -20.32 2.64 16.70
CA SER A 41 -20.70 1.96 15.46
C SER A 41 -19.66 0.91 15.07
N PRO A 42 -20.05 -0.29 14.66
CA PRO A 42 -19.13 -1.30 14.11
C PRO A 42 -18.83 -1.08 12.63
N THR A 43 -19.40 -0.03 12.01
CA THR A 43 -19.18 0.33 10.62
C THR A 43 -18.47 1.66 10.51
N MET A 44 -17.69 1.82 9.43
CA MET A 44 -17.09 3.07 9.01
C MET A 44 -17.47 3.37 7.56
N THR A 45 -17.41 4.62 7.18
CA THR A 45 -17.58 5.05 5.79
C THR A 45 -16.22 5.41 5.21
N VAL A 46 -15.83 4.81 4.08
CA VAL A 46 -14.58 5.10 3.36
C VAL A 46 -14.93 5.63 1.98
N ASN A 47 -14.58 6.86 1.68
CA ASN A 47 -14.89 7.53 0.41
C ASN A 47 -16.36 7.43 0.03
N GLY A 48 -17.26 7.57 1.02
CA GLY A 48 -18.72 7.50 0.84
C GLY A 48 -19.30 6.10 0.82
N ASN A 49 -18.51 5.03 0.96
CA ASN A 49 -18.98 3.66 1.02
C ASN A 49 -18.92 3.09 2.44
N ASP A 50 -20.01 2.55 2.93
CA ASP A 50 -20.07 1.93 4.24
C ASP A 50 -19.47 0.53 4.22
N MET A 51 -18.66 0.23 5.23
CA MET A 51 -18.03 -1.07 5.41
C MET A 51 -17.84 -1.40 6.90
N PRO A 52 -17.76 -2.69 7.28
CA PRO A 52 -17.43 -3.07 8.64
C PRO A 52 -16.01 -2.59 9.02
N ILE A 53 -15.83 -2.16 10.27
CA ILE A 53 -14.52 -1.82 10.80
C ILE A 53 -13.63 -3.08 10.88
N ASP A 54 -14.19 -4.17 11.36
CA ASP A 54 -13.58 -5.50 11.38
C ASP A 54 -14.66 -6.60 11.52
N GLU A 55 -14.23 -7.85 11.44
CA GLU A 55 -15.13 -9.02 11.57
C GLU A 55 -15.64 -9.24 13.01
N GLN A 56 -15.01 -8.62 14.02
CA GLN A 56 -15.34 -8.78 15.44
C GLN A 56 -16.33 -7.73 15.94
N GLY A 57 -16.75 -6.80 15.08
CA GLY A 57 -17.67 -5.72 15.44
C GLY A 57 -17.06 -4.72 16.45
N THR A 58 -15.76 -4.51 16.39
CA THR A 58 -15.06 -3.52 17.23
C THR A 58 -15.59 -2.11 16.93
N VAL A 59 -15.80 -1.32 17.98
CA VAL A 59 -16.37 0.01 17.85
C VAL A 59 -15.41 1.09 18.36
N PRO A 60 -15.39 2.30 17.78
CA PRO A 60 -14.71 3.46 18.33
C PRO A 60 -15.26 3.82 19.72
N VAL A 61 -14.39 4.17 20.66
CA VAL A 61 -14.76 4.50 22.03
C VAL A 61 -14.12 5.80 22.51
N ILE A 62 -14.68 6.42 23.54
CA ILE A 62 -14.08 7.56 24.22
C ILE A 62 -13.55 7.10 25.59
N VAL A 63 -12.25 7.27 25.82
CA VAL A 63 -11.57 6.97 27.08
C VAL A 63 -10.85 8.24 27.55
N ASN A 64 -11.12 8.67 28.78
CA ASN A 64 -10.54 9.89 29.37
C ASN A 64 -10.63 11.13 28.47
N GLY A 65 -11.76 11.29 27.76
CA GLY A 65 -11.99 12.42 26.83
C GLY A 65 -11.20 12.33 25.52
N ARG A 66 -10.60 11.20 25.20
CA ARG A 66 -9.91 10.92 23.92
C ARG A 66 -10.61 9.81 23.15
N THR A 67 -10.74 10.01 21.85
CA THR A 67 -11.30 8.99 20.96
C THR A 67 -10.22 7.96 20.64
N LEU A 68 -10.49 6.70 20.99
CA LEU A 68 -9.68 5.54 20.63
C LEU A 68 -10.38 4.80 19.49
N LEU A 69 -9.62 4.50 18.45
CA LEU A 69 -10.09 3.79 17.26
C LEU A 69 -9.34 2.48 17.07
N PRO A 70 -9.96 1.48 16.41
CA PRO A 70 -9.25 0.31 15.90
C PRO A 70 -8.25 0.76 14.83
N VAL A 71 -6.98 0.88 15.21
CA VAL A 71 -5.96 1.54 14.40
C VAL A 71 -5.75 0.90 13.04
N ARG A 72 -5.80 -0.43 12.98
CA ARG A 72 -5.59 -1.18 11.73
C ARG A 72 -6.59 -0.75 10.66
N ALA A 73 -7.87 -0.64 11.01
CA ALA A 73 -8.92 -0.24 10.08
C ALA A 73 -8.68 1.16 9.47
N VAL A 74 -8.07 2.08 10.21
CA VAL A 74 -7.79 3.44 9.72
C VAL A 74 -6.51 3.46 8.89
N VAL A 75 -5.41 2.94 9.44
CA VAL A 75 -4.08 3.04 8.81
C VAL A 75 -4.03 2.26 7.50
N GLU A 76 -4.61 1.05 7.44
CA GLU A 76 -4.63 0.26 6.20
C GLU A 76 -5.53 0.88 5.12
N GLN A 77 -6.62 1.57 5.50
CA GLN A 77 -7.47 2.27 4.52
C GLN A 77 -6.81 3.54 3.96
N THR A 78 -5.85 4.10 4.67
CA THR A 78 -5.05 5.24 4.17
C THR A 78 -3.81 4.82 3.39
N GLY A 79 -3.54 3.52 3.25
CA GLY A 79 -2.38 2.97 2.54
C GLY A 79 -1.18 2.67 3.43
N GLY A 80 -1.29 2.81 4.75
CA GLY A 80 -0.25 2.43 5.69
C GLY A 80 -0.31 0.96 6.09
N THR A 81 0.65 0.52 6.91
CA THR A 81 0.71 -0.84 7.46
C THR A 81 0.70 -0.83 8.99
N VAL A 82 0.16 -1.91 9.57
CA VAL A 82 0.10 -2.10 11.02
C VAL A 82 0.65 -3.48 11.35
N ASP A 83 1.73 -3.51 12.11
CA ASP A 83 2.33 -4.73 12.62
C ASP A 83 2.13 -4.88 14.13
N TRP A 84 2.13 -6.11 14.62
CA TRP A 84 1.93 -6.45 16.03
C TRP A 84 2.96 -7.47 16.49
N ASN A 85 3.71 -7.13 17.53
CA ASN A 85 4.59 -8.05 18.23
C ASN A 85 3.92 -8.49 19.54
N GLY A 86 3.48 -9.76 19.60
CA GLY A 86 2.79 -10.31 20.77
C GLY A 86 3.68 -10.49 21.99
N GLU A 87 4.99 -10.66 21.82
CA GLU A 87 5.96 -10.84 22.94
C GLU A 87 6.23 -9.53 23.66
N THR A 88 6.46 -8.46 22.90
CA THR A 88 6.75 -7.12 23.43
C THR A 88 5.50 -6.27 23.63
N GLN A 89 4.33 -6.73 23.15
CA GLN A 89 3.08 -5.98 23.10
C GLN A 89 3.24 -4.64 22.36
N GLU A 90 4.09 -4.62 21.35
CA GLU A 90 4.39 -3.44 20.56
C GLU A 90 3.57 -3.45 19.25
N VAL A 91 3.03 -2.30 18.92
CA VAL A 91 2.39 -2.00 17.62
C VAL A 91 3.33 -1.11 16.84
N THR A 92 3.65 -1.50 15.63
CA THR A 92 4.37 -0.67 14.67
C THR A 92 3.40 -0.22 13.57
N LEU A 93 3.32 1.09 13.35
CA LEU A 93 2.55 1.70 12.29
C LEU A 93 3.52 2.33 11.30
N ILE A 94 3.31 2.12 10.01
CA ILE A 94 4.12 2.74 8.96
C ILE A 94 3.18 3.40 7.96
N TYR A 95 3.47 4.67 7.65
CA TYR A 95 2.80 5.41 6.60
C TYR A 95 3.82 6.30 5.86
N GLY A 96 4.05 6.01 4.56
CA GLY A 96 5.14 6.62 3.81
C GLY A 96 6.50 6.32 4.46
N GLU A 97 7.23 7.36 4.79
CA GLU A 97 8.53 7.27 5.50
C GLU A 97 8.39 7.34 7.03
N ASP A 98 7.19 7.63 7.54
CA ASP A 98 6.97 7.79 8.96
C ASP A 98 6.67 6.46 9.65
N GLU A 99 7.41 6.14 10.73
CA GLU A 99 7.23 4.97 11.59
C GLU A 99 6.79 5.40 12.99
N ILE A 100 5.74 4.78 13.50
CA ILE A 100 5.30 4.94 14.89
C ILE A 100 5.37 3.60 15.60
N LYS A 101 6.05 3.54 16.75
CA LYS A 101 6.04 2.38 17.65
C LYS A 101 5.36 2.73 18.96
N LEU A 102 4.47 1.85 19.40
CA LEU A 102 3.60 2.02 20.55
C LEU A 102 3.57 0.72 21.35
N THR A 103 3.63 0.81 22.67
CA THR A 103 3.47 -0.38 23.54
C THR A 103 2.13 -0.30 24.25
N ILE A 104 1.38 -1.39 24.28
CA ILE A 104 0.10 -1.47 24.99
C ILE A 104 0.29 -1.09 26.46
N GLY A 105 -0.58 -0.20 26.96
CA GLY A 105 -0.52 0.28 28.35
C GLY A 105 0.54 1.35 28.65
N SER A 106 1.41 1.69 27.67
CA SER A 106 2.42 2.74 27.84
C SER A 106 1.95 4.05 27.20
N THR A 107 2.23 5.18 27.85
CA THR A 107 2.05 6.52 27.26
C THR A 107 3.30 6.99 26.52
N GLU A 108 4.38 6.20 26.50
CA GLU A 108 5.55 6.49 25.66
C GLU A 108 5.34 5.88 24.27
N ALA A 109 5.67 6.65 23.23
CA ALA A 109 5.68 6.25 21.83
C ALA A 109 7.00 6.65 21.19
N LEU A 110 7.35 6.01 20.07
CA LEU A 110 8.45 6.43 19.21
C LEU A 110 7.86 6.88 17.87
N LEU A 111 8.23 8.06 17.41
CA LEU A 111 7.96 8.55 16.06
C LEU A 111 9.31 8.72 15.37
N ASN A 112 9.57 7.92 14.34
CA ASN A 112 10.86 7.88 13.62
C ASN A 112 12.07 7.72 14.57
N GLY A 113 11.91 6.92 15.63
CA GLY A 113 12.90 6.72 16.68
C GLY A 113 12.95 7.79 17.77
N GLU A 114 12.23 8.90 17.62
CA GLU A 114 12.14 9.95 18.66
C GLU A 114 11.03 9.64 19.67
N LYS A 115 11.33 9.82 20.95
CA LYS A 115 10.35 9.65 22.03
C LYS A 115 9.27 10.75 21.99
N LYS A 116 8.00 10.31 22.02
CA LYS A 116 6.81 11.14 22.13
C LYS A 116 5.94 10.66 23.30
N THR A 117 5.08 11.52 23.82
CA THR A 117 4.16 11.18 24.91
C THR A 117 2.72 11.22 24.41
N LEU A 118 1.98 10.17 24.71
CA LEU A 118 0.55 10.04 24.40
C LEU A 118 -0.30 10.59 25.56
N ASP A 119 -1.42 11.21 25.22
CA ASP A 119 -2.41 11.63 26.23
C ASP A 119 -3.09 10.42 26.92
N VAL A 120 -3.27 9.34 26.19
CA VAL A 120 -3.88 8.08 26.66
C VAL A 120 -3.09 6.91 26.09
N ALA A 121 -2.80 5.93 26.94
CA ALA A 121 -2.09 4.72 26.52
C ALA A 121 -2.93 3.88 25.53
N PRO A 122 -2.30 3.22 24.56
CA PRO A 122 -2.94 2.18 23.75
C PRO A 122 -3.55 1.08 24.61
N THR A 123 -4.71 0.59 24.21
CA THR A 123 -5.38 -0.51 24.90
C THR A 123 -5.80 -1.60 23.91
N VAL A 124 -6.19 -2.77 24.43
CA VAL A 124 -6.78 -3.84 23.63
C VAL A 124 -8.26 -4.00 24.04
N THR A 125 -9.14 -3.94 23.05
CA THR A 125 -10.57 -4.20 23.24
C THR A 125 -11.02 -5.22 22.18
N ASN A 126 -11.68 -6.29 22.60
CA ASN A 126 -12.12 -7.38 21.72
C ASN A 126 -10.99 -7.95 20.82
N GLY A 127 -9.76 -8.04 21.37
CA GLY A 127 -8.60 -8.51 20.61
C GLY A 127 -8.07 -7.51 19.56
N ARG A 128 -8.54 -6.26 19.57
CA ARG A 128 -8.08 -5.19 18.68
C ARG A 128 -7.35 -4.10 19.45
N THR A 129 -6.26 -3.64 18.87
CA THR A 129 -5.51 -2.50 19.40
C THR A 129 -6.27 -1.21 19.14
N MET A 130 -6.58 -0.49 20.20
CA MET A 130 -7.27 0.78 20.21
C MET A 130 -6.28 1.89 20.51
N LEU A 131 -6.11 2.83 19.60
CA LEU A 131 -5.14 3.92 19.73
C LEU A 131 -5.81 5.30 19.74
N PRO A 132 -5.20 6.29 20.42
CA PRO A 132 -5.67 7.67 20.37
C PRO A 132 -5.43 8.24 18.97
N ILE A 133 -6.52 8.44 18.22
CA ILE A 133 -6.45 8.78 16.79
C ILE A 133 -5.71 10.09 16.51
N ARG A 134 -5.84 11.08 17.41
CA ARG A 134 -5.23 12.39 17.19
C ARG A 134 -3.71 12.27 17.03
N PHE A 135 -3.04 11.53 17.92
CA PHE A 135 -1.59 11.34 17.82
C PHE A 135 -1.18 10.71 16.49
N ILE A 136 -1.89 9.65 16.07
CA ILE A 136 -1.60 8.96 14.80
C ILE A 136 -1.78 9.90 13.61
N ALA A 137 -2.90 10.61 13.60
CA ALA A 137 -3.23 11.51 12.50
C ALA A 137 -2.26 12.70 12.39
N GLU A 138 -1.91 13.31 13.53
CA GLU A 138 -0.93 14.40 13.54
C GLU A 138 0.46 13.91 13.09
N SER A 139 0.87 12.70 13.52
CA SER A 139 2.15 12.12 13.13
C SER A 139 2.22 11.80 11.63
N PHE A 140 1.13 11.33 11.05
CA PHE A 140 1.02 11.02 9.61
C PHE A 140 0.48 12.19 8.78
N LYS A 141 0.33 13.38 9.37
CA LYS A 141 -0.17 14.61 8.71
C LYS A 141 -1.57 14.46 8.12
N PHE A 142 -2.41 13.60 8.72
CA PHE A 142 -3.82 13.49 8.36
C PHE A 142 -4.61 14.62 9.02
N LYS A 143 -5.62 15.13 8.33
CA LYS A 143 -6.61 16.03 8.91
C LYS A 143 -7.60 15.22 9.72
N VAL A 144 -7.89 15.65 10.96
CA VAL A 144 -8.91 15.05 11.84
C VAL A 144 -9.91 16.09 12.25
N GLU A 145 -11.18 15.80 12.04
CA GLU A 145 -12.30 16.64 12.43
C GLU A 145 -13.26 15.84 13.31
N TRP A 146 -13.71 16.46 14.39
CA TRP A 146 -14.73 15.92 15.29
C TRP A 146 -16.07 16.55 15.02
N ASN A 147 -17.10 15.73 14.78
CA ASN A 147 -18.49 16.17 14.69
C ASN A 147 -19.22 15.81 15.98
N GLU A 148 -19.51 16.83 16.80
CA GLU A 148 -20.15 16.67 18.12
C GLU A 148 -21.58 16.14 17.98
N SER A 149 -22.36 16.62 17.00
CA SER A 149 -23.77 16.26 16.82
C SER A 149 -23.94 14.80 16.39
N GLU A 150 -23.04 14.28 15.58
CA GLU A 150 -23.06 12.89 15.11
C GLU A 150 -22.19 11.97 15.96
N ARG A 151 -21.37 12.55 16.84
CA ARG A 151 -20.35 11.84 17.61
C ARG A 151 -19.45 11.01 16.70
N SER A 152 -18.95 11.64 15.65
CA SER A 152 -18.12 11.01 14.63
C SER A 152 -16.77 11.70 14.45
N VAL A 153 -15.77 10.92 14.04
CA VAL A 153 -14.46 11.41 13.63
C VAL A 153 -14.36 11.27 12.13
N THR A 154 -14.00 12.35 11.46
CA THR A 154 -13.61 12.35 10.05
C THR A 154 -12.10 12.46 9.96
N ILE A 155 -11.48 11.49 9.27
CA ILE A 155 -10.04 11.48 9.00
C ILE A 155 -9.88 11.65 7.51
N THR A 156 -9.14 12.67 7.09
CA THR A 156 -8.83 12.92 5.68
C THR A 156 -7.33 12.86 5.48
N ASN A 157 -6.90 11.93 4.64
CA ASN A 157 -5.55 11.90 4.14
C ASN A 157 -5.48 12.88 2.96
N THR A 158 -5.04 14.12 3.22
CA THR A 158 -4.76 15.10 2.16
C THR A 158 -3.33 14.88 1.71
N LYS A 159 -3.13 14.22 0.57
CA LYS A 159 -1.83 14.29 -0.10
C LYS A 159 -1.62 15.75 -0.49
N THR A 160 -0.70 16.42 0.19
CA THR A 160 -0.27 17.77 -0.23
C THR A 160 0.27 17.65 -1.63
N ALA A 161 -0.37 18.29 -2.59
CA ALA A 161 0.15 18.40 -3.93
C ALA A 161 1.55 19.05 -3.84
N VAL A 162 2.56 18.29 -4.18
CA VAL A 162 3.91 18.81 -4.36
C VAL A 162 3.84 19.83 -5.49
N GLU A 163 4.46 20.98 -5.27
CA GLU A 163 4.41 22.15 -6.14
C GLU A 163 4.60 21.82 -7.62
N ASN A 164 3.63 22.30 -8.41
CA ASN A 164 3.69 22.58 -9.83
C ASN A 164 4.05 21.44 -10.81
N PRO A 165 3.03 20.67 -11.28
CA PRO A 165 3.23 19.63 -12.29
C PRO A 165 3.76 20.12 -13.63
N ALA A 166 3.60 21.42 -13.96
CA ALA A 166 3.98 21.97 -15.26
C ALA A 166 5.49 22.08 -15.48
N LYS A 167 6.28 22.10 -14.41
CA LYS A 167 7.76 22.18 -14.52
C LYS A 167 8.43 20.83 -14.56
N GLN A 168 7.75 19.77 -14.08
CA GLN A 168 8.26 18.39 -14.12
C GLN A 168 7.95 17.67 -15.44
N LEU A 169 6.97 18.15 -16.23
CA LEU A 169 6.61 17.53 -17.51
C LEU A 169 7.65 17.73 -18.62
N GLU A 170 8.57 18.69 -18.49
CA GLU A 170 9.67 18.88 -19.45
C GLU A 170 10.94 18.08 -19.10
N GLU A 171 11.09 17.61 -17.85
CA GLU A 171 12.26 16.80 -17.43
C GLU A 171 11.98 15.28 -17.41
N MET A 172 10.72 14.83 -17.50
CA MET A 172 10.38 13.40 -17.49
C MET A 172 10.18 12.85 -18.90
N LYS A 173 11.22 12.85 -19.69
CA LYS A 173 11.34 11.90 -20.80
C LYS A 173 12.05 10.65 -20.30
N GLU A 174 11.37 9.96 -19.35
CA GLU A 174 11.87 8.70 -18.82
C GLU A 174 11.60 7.55 -19.80
N PRO A 175 12.57 6.64 -19.97
CA PRO A 175 12.27 5.34 -20.51
C PRO A 175 11.26 4.67 -19.57
N THR A 176 10.24 4.03 -20.11
CA THR A 176 9.28 3.26 -19.34
C THR A 176 10.04 2.16 -18.57
N SER A 177 10.19 2.34 -17.25
CA SER A 177 10.86 1.34 -16.40
C SER A 177 10.18 0.01 -16.57
N LYS A 178 10.93 -1.00 -17.00
CA LYS A 178 10.42 -2.36 -17.15
C LYS A 178 10.23 -2.97 -15.76
N SER A 179 9.10 -3.56 -15.50
CA SER A 179 8.76 -4.11 -14.19
C SER A 179 8.24 -5.54 -14.27
N ILE A 180 8.49 -6.31 -13.21
CA ILE A 180 8.06 -7.71 -13.11
C ILE A 180 7.52 -8.00 -11.72
N VAL A 181 6.45 -8.79 -11.64
CA VAL A 181 5.90 -9.35 -10.41
C VAL A 181 6.41 -10.77 -10.23
N VAL A 182 7.35 -10.92 -9.32
CA VAL A 182 7.90 -12.21 -8.89
C VAL A 182 7.16 -12.65 -7.65
N TYR A 183 6.62 -13.87 -7.61
CA TYR A 183 5.88 -14.34 -6.44
C TYR A 183 6.05 -15.84 -6.17
N PHE A 184 5.90 -16.20 -4.89
CA PHE A 184 5.68 -17.58 -4.43
C PHE A 184 4.27 -17.71 -3.86
N SER A 185 3.56 -18.79 -4.20
CA SER A 185 2.22 -19.05 -3.70
C SER A 185 1.98 -20.54 -3.48
N ALA A 186 1.82 -20.98 -2.23
CA ALA A 186 1.54 -22.38 -1.91
C ALA A 186 0.05 -22.76 -2.05
N THR A 187 -0.87 -21.80 -1.83
CA THR A 187 -2.33 -22.04 -1.79
C THR A 187 -3.13 -21.19 -2.79
N GLY A 188 -2.46 -20.48 -3.69
CA GLY A 188 -3.10 -19.63 -4.70
C GLY A 188 -3.45 -18.21 -4.26
N ASN A 189 -3.47 -17.90 -2.96
CA ASN A 189 -3.86 -16.55 -2.49
C ASN A 189 -2.87 -15.46 -2.94
N THR A 190 -1.58 -15.71 -2.80
CA THR A 190 -0.54 -14.76 -3.24
C THR A 190 -0.53 -14.64 -4.76
N LYS A 191 -0.74 -15.75 -5.48
CA LYS A 191 -0.90 -15.74 -6.94
C LYS A 191 -2.01 -14.79 -7.38
N ALA A 192 -3.21 -14.92 -6.81
CA ALA A 192 -4.33 -14.06 -7.15
C ALA A 192 -4.06 -12.57 -6.89
N LEU A 193 -3.31 -12.24 -5.84
CA LEU A 193 -2.89 -10.87 -5.56
C LEU A 193 -1.80 -10.41 -6.55
N ALA A 194 -0.83 -11.28 -6.87
CA ALA A 194 0.23 -10.99 -7.83
C ALA A 194 -0.31 -10.68 -9.24
N GLU A 195 -1.28 -11.45 -9.70
CA GLU A 195 -1.95 -11.23 -10.98
C GLU A 195 -2.67 -9.88 -11.02
N LYS A 196 -3.37 -9.49 -9.94
CA LYS A 196 -3.99 -8.16 -9.82
C LYS A 196 -2.96 -7.03 -9.82
N ILE A 197 -1.84 -7.20 -9.11
CA ILE A 197 -0.77 -6.21 -9.08
C ILE A 197 -0.15 -6.07 -10.48
N ALA A 198 0.09 -7.17 -11.17
CA ALA A 198 0.61 -7.17 -12.53
C ALA A 198 -0.33 -6.45 -13.51
N GLU A 199 -1.65 -6.69 -13.40
CA GLU A 199 -2.65 -5.99 -14.20
C GLU A 199 -2.64 -4.47 -13.96
N GLU A 200 -2.61 -4.06 -12.68
CA GLU A 200 -2.65 -2.64 -12.31
C GLU A 200 -1.33 -1.90 -12.59
N SER A 201 -0.20 -2.60 -12.54
CA SER A 201 1.12 -2.04 -12.80
C SER A 201 1.59 -2.18 -14.25
N GLY A 202 0.93 -3.05 -15.04
CA GLY A 202 1.39 -3.40 -16.39
C GLY A 202 2.70 -4.17 -16.40
N SER A 203 2.98 -4.94 -15.36
CA SER A 203 4.22 -5.70 -15.17
C SER A 203 4.14 -7.10 -15.75
N ASP A 204 5.29 -7.63 -16.17
CA ASP A 204 5.44 -9.05 -16.44
C ASP A 204 5.24 -9.88 -15.15
N VAL A 205 5.04 -11.19 -15.28
CA VAL A 205 4.78 -12.07 -14.13
C VAL A 205 5.72 -13.27 -14.16
N PHE A 206 6.28 -13.61 -12.99
CA PHE A 206 7.12 -14.78 -12.79
C PHE A 206 6.75 -15.50 -11.49
N GLU A 207 6.46 -16.80 -11.59
CA GLU A 207 6.17 -17.65 -10.42
C GLU A 207 7.44 -18.36 -9.94
N ILE A 208 7.80 -18.18 -8.68
CA ILE A 208 8.81 -18.98 -8.00
C ILE A 208 8.20 -20.36 -7.74
N VAL A 209 8.65 -21.35 -8.48
CA VAL A 209 8.18 -22.73 -8.36
C VAL A 209 9.20 -23.52 -7.54
N PRO A 210 8.83 -24.08 -6.38
CA PRO A 210 9.72 -24.94 -5.63
C PRO A 210 10.00 -26.24 -6.42
N GLU A 211 11.23 -26.77 -6.33
CA GLU A 211 11.57 -28.06 -6.96
C GLU A 211 10.67 -29.16 -6.40
N GLU A 212 10.42 -29.17 -5.11
CA GLU A 212 9.44 -30.03 -4.45
C GLU A 212 8.23 -29.19 -4.04
N PRO A 213 7.05 -29.36 -4.68
CA PRO A 213 5.84 -28.65 -4.30
C PRO A 213 5.43 -28.90 -2.86
N TYR A 214 4.94 -27.84 -2.17
CA TYR A 214 4.41 -27.99 -0.83
C TYR A 214 3.03 -28.66 -0.87
N THR A 215 2.90 -29.76 -0.12
CA THR A 215 1.63 -30.44 0.09
C THR A 215 0.85 -29.81 1.27
N SER A 216 -0.41 -30.19 1.45
CA SER A 216 -1.17 -29.77 2.63
C SER A 216 -0.56 -30.27 3.94
N ALA A 217 0.14 -31.41 3.93
CA ALA A 217 0.87 -31.92 5.08
C ALA A 217 2.08 -31.05 5.42
N ASP A 218 2.81 -30.57 4.40
CA ASP A 218 3.98 -29.69 4.57
C ASP A 218 3.61 -28.32 5.13
N LEU A 219 2.36 -27.91 5.03
CA LEU A 219 1.84 -26.62 5.48
C LEU A 219 1.07 -26.70 6.81
N ASN A 220 0.99 -27.88 7.42
CA ASN A 220 0.29 -28.04 8.69
C ASN A 220 1.17 -27.69 9.89
N TYR A 221 1.24 -26.39 10.19
CA TYR A 221 2.05 -25.83 11.28
C TYR A 221 1.69 -26.32 12.70
N ASN A 222 0.61 -27.08 12.87
CA ASN A 222 0.25 -27.73 14.14
C ASN A 222 0.95 -29.09 14.35
N SER A 223 1.77 -29.52 13.40
CA SER A 223 2.53 -30.77 13.43
C SER A 223 3.95 -30.54 12.96
N ASP A 224 4.84 -31.51 13.16
CA ASP A 224 6.14 -31.53 12.51
C ASP A 224 5.92 -31.57 11.00
N CYS A 225 6.32 -30.51 10.31
CA CYS A 225 6.13 -30.38 8.89
C CYS A 225 7.29 -29.62 8.24
N ARG A 226 7.47 -29.86 6.94
CA ARG A 226 8.56 -29.25 6.16
C ARG A 226 8.63 -27.74 6.31
N ALA A 227 7.50 -27.02 6.27
CA ALA A 227 7.50 -25.58 6.41
C ALA A 227 7.96 -25.11 7.80
N ASN A 228 7.65 -25.87 8.88
CA ASN A 228 8.19 -25.63 10.22
C ASN A 228 9.71 -25.78 10.25
N ASP A 229 10.22 -26.88 9.69
CA ASP A 229 11.65 -27.16 9.69
C ASP A 229 12.41 -26.08 8.92
N GLU A 230 11.93 -25.74 7.72
CA GLU A 230 12.52 -24.67 6.92
C GLU A 230 12.50 -23.32 7.64
N GLN A 231 11.37 -22.91 8.23
CA GLN A 231 11.28 -21.61 8.91
C GLN A 231 12.15 -21.51 10.16
N ASN A 232 12.38 -22.63 10.86
CA ASN A 232 13.22 -22.69 12.04
C ASN A 232 14.73 -22.77 11.70
N ASP A 233 15.10 -23.13 10.49
CA ASP A 233 16.49 -23.12 10.04
C ASP A 233 16.82 -21.77 9.34
N ALA A 234 17.69 -20.97 9.97
CA ALA A 234 18.15 -19.71 9.39
C ALA A 234 18.85 -19.86 8.02
N ASN A 235 19.44 -21.05 7.76
CA ASN A 235 20.19 -21.34 6.56
C ASN A 235 19.37 -22.07 5.50
N ALA A 236 18.13 -22.43 5.78
CA ALA A 236 17.28 -23.12 4.81
C ALA A 236 17.17 -22.33 3.50
N ARG A 237 17.37 -23.04 2.40
CA ARG A 237 17.28 -22.52 1.04
C ARG A 237 16.58 -23.56 0.18
N PRO A 238 15.24 -23.68 0.27
CA PRO A 238 14.47 -24.59 -0.58
C PRO A 238 14.78 -24.36 -2.06
N ALA A 239 15.01 -25.43 -2.80
CA ALA A 239 15.40 -25.34 -4.21
C ALA A 239 14.23 -24.82 -5.08
N ILE A 240 14.57 -24.03 -6.09
CA ILE A 240 13.65 -23.44 -7.07
C ILE A 240 13.87 -24.13 -8.41
N SER A 241 12.80 -24.64 -9.03
CA SER A 241 12.85 -25.26 -10.36
C SER A 241 12.63 -24.26 -11.51
N SER A 242 11.99 -23.11 -11.23
CA SER A 242 11.79 -22.05 -12.22
C SER A 242 13.05 -21.18 -12.36
N THR A 243 13.36 -20.76 -13.57
CA THR A 243 14.48 -19.86 -13.86
C THR A 243 13.93 -18.57 -14.46
N LEU A 244 14.28 -17.44 -13.86
CA LEU A 244 13.99 -16.11 -14.41
C LEU A 244 15.18 -15.68 -15.27
N GLU A 245 14.95 -15.61 -16.56
CA GLU A 245 15.94 -15.09 -17.51
C GLU A 245 15.78 -13.57 -17.64
N ASN A 246 16.88 -12.89 -17.93
CA ASN A 246 16.92 -11.45 -18.24
C ASN A 246 16.36 -10.55 -17.11
N LEU A 247 16.63 -10.89 -15.83
CA LEU A 247 16.24 -10.03 -14.69
C LEU A 247 16.88 -8.63 -14.79
N GLU A 248 18.04 -8.55 -15.44
CA GLU A 248 18.76 -7.30 -15.71
C GLU A 248 17.92 -6.29 -16.49
N ASP A 249 17.00 -6.75 -17.33
CA ASP A 249 16.11 -5.88 -18.11
C ASP A 249 15.05 -5.14 -17.27
N TYR A 250 14.86 -5.52 -16.01
CA TYR A 250 13.83 -4.96 -15.14
C TYR A 250 14.44 -3.99 -14.13
N ASP A 251 13.84 -2.82 -14.02
CA ASP A 251 14.22 -1.79 -13.04
C ASP A 251 13.46 -1.96 -11.72
N VAL A 252 12.19 -2.44 -11.81
CA VAL A 252 11.31 -2.62 -10.67
C VAL A 252 10.88 -4.07 -10.53
N ILE A 253 11.15 -4.63 -9.36
CA ILE A 253 10.84 -6.02 -9.02
C ILE A 253 9.81 -6.02 -7.87
N PHE A 254 8.57 -6.40 -8.16
CA PHE A 254 7.61 -6.71 -7.12
C PHE A 254 7.93 -8.11 -6.57
N ILE A 255 7.99 -8.27 -5.24
CA ILE A 255 8.26 -9.58 -4.62
C ILE A 255 7.10 -9.97 -3.73
N GLY A 256 6.36 -11.03 -4.10
CA GLY A 256 5.15 -11.49 -3.46
C GLY A 256 5.30 -12.83 -2.75
N TYR A 257 4.74 -12.94 -1.52
CA TYR A 257 4.83 -14.15 -0.71
C TYR A 257 3.70 -14.24 0.33
N PRO A 258 3.32 -15.44 0.79
CA PRO A 258 2.52 -15.57 2.00
C PRO A 258 3.38 -15.31 3.23
N ILE A 259 2.78 -14.77 4.32
CA ILE A 259 3.50 -14.71 5.59
C ILE A 259 3.44 -16.07 6.29
N TRP A 260 4.60 -16.65 6.55
CA TRP A 260 4.81 -17.84 7.34
C TRP A 260 5.61 -17.50 8.61
N TRP A 261 5.11 -17.84 9.81
CA TRP A 261 5.76 -17.55 11.09
C TRP A 261 6.21 -16.09 11.23
N GLY A 262 5.34 -15.15 10.81
CA GLY A 262 5.60 -13.70 10.93
C GLY A 262 6.57 -13.10 9.92
N THR A 263 7.09 -13.89 8.97
CA THR A 263 8.03 -13.42 7.94
C THR A 263 7.79 -14.09 6.60
N MET A 264 8.65 -13.86 5.61
CA MET A 264 8.60 -14.51 4.30
C MET A 264 9.06 -15.98 4.38
N PRO A 265 8.55 -16.89 3.52
CA PRO A 265 9.04 -18.26 3.39
C PRO A 265 10.49 -18.31 2.95
N LYS A 266 11.22 -19.33 3.38
CA LYS A 266 12.65 -19.48 3.07
C LYS A 266 12.98 -19.59 1.57
N ILE A 267 12.04 -20.02 0.75
CA ILE A 267 12.20 -20.05 -0.71
C ILE A 267 12.42 -18.63 -1.29
N ILE A 268 11.89 -17.58 -0.64
CA ILE A 268 12.18 -16.19 -1.02
C ILE A 268 13.66 -15.89 -0.77
N ASN A 269 14.23 -16.36 0.35
CA ASN A 269 15.68 -16.19 0.60
C ASN A 269 16.53 -16.88 -0.48
N THR A 270 16.06 -18.00 -1.03
CA THR A 270 16.71 -18.66 -2.17
C THR A 270 16.70 -17.74 -3.38
N PHE A 271 15.55 -17.18 -3.73
CA PHE A 271 15.43 -16.23 -4.84
C PHE A 271 16.36 -15.01 -4.66
N LEU A 272 16.32 -14.37 -3.48
CA LEU A 272 17.16 -13.20 -3.17
C LEU A 272 18.66 -13.50 -3.22
N ALA A 273 19.05 -14.76 -2.96
CA ALA A 273 20.45 -15.19 -3.03
C ALA A 273 20.89 -15.63 -4.43
N THR A 274 19.94 -15.96 -5.30
CA THR A 274 20.21 -16.46 -6.66
C THR A 274 20.40 -15.32 -7.66
N TYR A 275 19.66 -14.21 -7.49
CA TYR A 275 19.63 -13.12 -8.45
C TYR A 275 20.28 -11.87 -7.89
N ASP A 276 21.01 -11.14 -8.74
CA ASP A 276 21.54 -9.82 -8.39
C ASP A 276 20.42 -8.75 -8.53
N LEU A 277 20.05 -8.20 -7.39
CA LEU A 277 19.01 -7.17 -7.28
C LEU A 277 19.62 -5.79 -6.99
N SER A 278 20.93 -5.63 -7.13
CA SER A 278 21.60 -4.33 -6.95
C SER A 278 21.05 -3.29 -7.93
N ASP A 279 20.92 -2.04 -7.43
CA ASP A 279 20.40 -0.89 -8.18
C ASP A 279 18.94 -1.02 -8.66
N LYS A 280 18.22 -2.06 -8.22
CA LYS A 280 16.81 -2.26 -8.56
C LYS A 280 15.89 -1.71 -7.46
N THR A 281 14.71 -1.28 -7.86
CA THR A 281 13.63 -0.97 -6.93
C THR A 281 12.88 -2.24 -6.59
N ILE A 282 12.83 -2.60 -5.30
CA ILE A 282 12.09 -3.76 -4.82
C ILE A 282 10.80 -3.30 -4.15
N MET A 283 9.66 -3.82 -4.60
CA MET A 283 8.33 -3.54 -4.06
C MET A 283 7.73 -4.80 -3.43
N PRO A 284 7.94 -5.03 -2.11
CA PRO A 284 7.45 -6.23 -1.44
C PRO A 284 5.94 -6.22 -1.26
N PHE A 285 5.29 -7.37 -1.46
CA PHE A 285 3.89 -7.54 -1.06
C PHE A 285 3.63 -8.93 -0.47
N CYS A 286 2.62 -9.04 0.38
CA CYS A 286 2.31 -10.33 0.97
C CYS A 286 0.81 -10.58 1.10
N THR A 287 0.46 -11.86 1.28
CA THR A 287 -0.84 -12.28 1.80
C THR A 287 -0.67 -12.85 3.20
N SER A 288 -1.56 -12.48 4.11
CA SER A 288 -1.50 -12.92 5.50
C SER A 288 -2.88 -12.96 6.13
N GLY A 289 -3.13 -13.95 6.97
CA GLY A 289 -4.32 -14.04 7.79
C GLY A 289 -4.36 -13.08 8.99
N GLY A 290 -3.21 -12.46 9.34
CA GLY A 290 -3.14 -11.57 10.52
C GLY A 290 -1.83 -10.81 10.69
N SER A 291 -0.69 -11.43 10.38
CA SER A 291 0.63 -10.81 10.55
C SER A 291 0.89 -9.71 9.52
N GLY A 292 1.63 -8.68 9.92
CA GLY A 292 2.10 -7.61 9.04
C GLY A 292 3.24 -8.03 8.11
N ILE A 293 3.72 -7.10 7.28
CA ILE A 293 4.78 -7.33 6.30
C ILE A 293 6.15 -6.77 6.74
N SER A 294 6.20 -5.94 7.78
CA SER A 294 7.39 -5.17 8.15
C SER A 294 8.63 -6.02 8.44
N THR A 295 8.45 -7.15 9.15
CA THR A 295 9.57 -8.08 9.44
C THR A 295 10.21 -8.61 8.16
N SER A 296 9.40 -9.01 7.19
CA SER A 296 9.92 -9.52 5.90
C SER A 296 10.50 -8.41 5.03
N VAL A 297 9.95 -7.20 5.05
CA VAL A 297 10.56 -6.03 4.37
C VAL A 297 11.95 -5.74 4.94
N SER A 298 12.11 -5.75 6.27
CA SER A 298 13.41 -5.58 6.92
C SER A 298 14.38 -6.70 6.54
N ALA A 299 13.90 -7.94 6.43
CA ALA A 299 14.72 -9.07 5.99
C ALA A 299 15.18 -8.91 4.54
N ILE A 300 14.31 -8.43 3.63
CA ILE A 300 14.65 -8.14 2.23
C ILE A 300 15.69 -7.00 2.16
N LYS A 301 15.50 -5.91 2.93
CA LYS A 301 16.50 -4.81 3.01
C LYS A 301 17.88 -5.30 3.43
N ASN A 302 17.93 -6.20 4.41
CA ASN A 302 19.20 -6.79 4.87
C ASN A 302 19.83 -7.74 3.83
N ALA A 303 19.01 -8.46 3.08
CA ALA A 303 19.49 -9.37 2.03
C ALA A 303 19.93 -8.64 0.76
N CYS A 304 19.34 -7.47 0.47
CA CYS A 304 19.60 -6.68 -0.73
C CYS A 304 20.00 -5.24 -0.36
N PRO A 305 21.18 -5.03 0.26
CA PRO A 305 21.57 -3.73 0.79
C PRO A 305 21.80 -2.66 -0.28
N ASN A 306 22.01 -3.06 -1.54
CA ASN A 306 22.22 -2.17 -2.68
C ASN A 306 20.94 -1.95 -3.52
N ALA A 307 19.79 -2.48 -3.09
CA ALA A 307 18.51 -2.25 -3.73
C ALA A 307 17.70 -1.18 -3.00
N ASP A 308 16.85 -0.46 -3.73
CA ASP A 308 15.88 0.46 -3.14
C ASP A 308 14.59 -0.28 -2.74
N VAL A 309 14.54 -0.75 -1.49
CA VAL A 309 13.40 -1.54 -0.99
C VAL A 309 12.32 -0.62 -0.44
N LYS A 310 11.21 -0.54 -1.15
CA LYS A 310 10.05 0.31 -0.87
C LYS A 310 9.17 -0.21 0.27
N THR A 311 8.16 0.59 0.62
CA THR A 311 7.13 0.20 1.59
C THR A 311 6.35 -1.01 1.08
N GLY A 312 6.24 -2.05 1.93
CA GLY A 312 5.55 -3.28 1.57
C GLY A 312 4.02 -3.14 1.61
N PHE A 313 3.34 -3.97 0.82
CA PHE A 313 1.88 -4.05 0.76
C PHE A 313 1.38 -5.38 1.30
N ARG A 314 0.44 -5.34 2.25
CA ARG A 314 -0.29 -6.53 2.70
C ARG A 314 -1.67 -6.56 2.06
N GLY A 315 -1.91 -7.56 1.23
CA GLY A 315 -3.19 -7.78 0.59
C GLY A 315 -3.88 -9.07 1.01
N SER A 316 -5.06 -9.27 0.46
CA SER A 316 -5.88 -10.49 0.61
C SER A 316 -6.62 -10.76 -0.71
N SER A 317 -7.42 -11.83 -0.76
CA SER A 317 -8.31 -12.10 -1.90
C SER A 317 -9.33 -10.98 -2.17
N GLY A 318 -9.67 -10.19 -1.14
CA GLY A 318 -10.58 -9.04 -1.24
C GLY A 318 -9.90 -7.72 -1.60
N THR A 319 -8.58 -7.70 -1.85
CA THR A 319 -7.86 -6.47 -2.23
C THR A 319 -8.42 -5.88 -3.52
N THR A 320 -8.73 -4.59 -3.47
CA THR A 320 -9.30 -3.86 -4.62
C THR A 320 -8.20 -3.23 -5.49
N SER A 321 -8.51 -2.98 -6.77
CA SER A 321 -7.66 -2.22 -7.68
C SER A 321 -7.26 -0.86 -7.12
N THR A 322 -8.18 -0.17 -6.45
CA THR A 322 -7.90 1.13 -5.82
C THR A 322 -6.81 1.03 -4.76
N GLN A 323 -6.84 0.02 -3.90
CA GLN A 323 -5.81 -0.18 -2.86
C GLN A 323 -4.44 -0.45 -3.48
N ILE A 324 -4.39 -1.25 -4.55
CA ILE A 324 -3.15 -1.52 -5.28
C ILE A 324 -2.61 -0.23 -5.91
N ARG A 325 -3.45 0.52 -6.64
CA ARG A 325 -3.04 1.80 -7.27
C ARG A 325 -2.54 2.81 -6.25
N THR A 326 -3.20 2.91 -5.09
CA THR A 326 -2.75 3.76 -3.99
C THR A 326 -1.35 3.37 -3.55
N TRP A 327 -1.10 2.08 -3.28
CA TRP A 327 0.22 1.60 -2.89
C TRP A 327 1.30 1.86 -3.96
N LEU A 328 0.98 1.63 -5.25
CA LEU A 328 1.88 1.93 -6.36
C LEU A 328 2.25 3.42 -6.39
N THR A 329 1.26 4.29 -6.27
CA THR A 329 1.46 5.74 -6.26
C THR A 329 2.26 6.21 -5.04
N ASP A 330 2.00 5.64 -3.86
CA ASP A 330 2.70 5.99 -2.61
C ASP A 330 4.19 5.63 -2.65
N ASN A 331 4.55 4.64 -3.46
CA ASN A 331 5.93 4.25 -3.69
C ASN A 331 6.53 4.89 -4.97
N ASN A 332 5.89 5.92 -5.53
CA ASN A 332 6.30 6.62 -6.74
C ASN A 332 6.45 5.70 -7.97
N PHE A 333 5.72 4.58 -7.99
CA PHE A 333 5.68 3.73 -9.17
C PHE A 333 4.77 4.37 -10.21
N SER A 334 5.32 4.70 -11.36
CA SER A 334 4.56 5.21 -12.49
C SER A 334 4.80 4.35 -13.73
N ASN A 335 3.74 3.73 -14.22
CA ASN A 335 3.73 3.10 -15.54
C ASN A 335 2.66 3.78 -16.40
N ALA A 336 2.82 3.75 -17.72
CA ALA A 336 1.90 4.37 -18.68
C ALA A 336 0.44 3.90 -18.53
N ILE A 337 0.20 2.75 -17.90
CA ILE A 337 -1.14 2.17 -17.67
C ILE A 337 -1.89 2.88 -16.53
N ILE A 338 -1.18 3.38 -15.50
CA ILE A 338 -1.81 4.05 -14.35
C ILE A 338 -2.35 5.44 -14.72
N ARG A 339 -1.93 6.00 -15.86
CA ARG A 339 -2.31 7.35 -16.33
C ARG A 339 -3.61 7.39 -17.15
N LYS A 340 -4.30 6.29 -17.32
CA LYS A 340 -5.62 6.18 -17.98
C LYS A 340 -6.71 5.86 -16.95
#